data_bde7972e3adb5bc5c0bc55c712352299
#
_entry.id   bde7972e3adb5bc5c0bc55c712352299
#
_cell.length_a   1.000
_cell.length_b   1.000
_cell.length_c   1.000
_cell.angle_alpha   90.00
_cell.angle_beta   90.00
_cell.angle_gamma   90.00
#
_symmetry.space_group_name_H-M   'P 1'
#
loop_
_entity.id
_entity.type
_entity.pdbx_description
1 polymer ?
#
loop_
_entity_poly.entity_id
_entity_poly.type
_entity_poly.pdbx_seq_one_letter_code
_entity_poly.pdbx_strand_id
1 'polypeptide(L)'
;MSDIALLTEAGYLTIKAPEPGETFLLDYPNLEVRRSMALLYTEQLLDGRVPGQVGAGPIVEALSEGPLEFVVFVLNQFFLAIDYQKYRVKDEATLRAYVQVYFAVAGLEVEAEPEDDRRNELKVKVGGREWIFDFRIVKALKDASEHNVDADKHMEKIHPRDQDDRRDLRKVRLVFSTGARQFVQWLED
;
A
#
# COMPACT_ATOMS: atom_id res chain seq x y z
N MET A 1 -28.87 -1.28 -9.97
CA MET A 1 -27.58 -1.59 -10.61
C MET A 1 -26.51 -1.34 -9.57
N SER A 2 -25.55 -2.23 -9.40
CA SER A 2 -24.43 -1.99 -8.46
C SER A 2 -23.42 -1.01 -9.08
N ASP A 3 -22.67 -0.28 -8.24
CA ASP A 3 -21.61 0.65 -8.70
C ASP A 3 -20.57 -0.06 -9.56
N ILE A 4 -20.24 -1.32 -9.21
CA ILE A 4 -19.31 -2.17 -9.98
C ILE A 4 -19.85 -2.43 -11.40
N ALA A 5 -21.14 -2.78 -11.55
CA ALA A 5 -21.73 -3.01 -12.85
C ALA A 5 -21.73 -1.73 -13.71
N LEU A 6 -22.05 -0.58 -13.10
CA LEU A 6 -21.99 0.71 -13.77
C LEU A 6 -20.57 1.07 -14.25
N LEU A 7 -19.58 0.87 -13.40
CA LEU A 7 -18.17 1.12 -13.74
C LEU A 7 -17.68 0.18 -14.86
N THR A 8 -18.15 -1.08 -14.87
CA THR A 8 -17.82 -2.04 -15.93
C THR A 8 -18.47 -1.65 -17.26
N GLU A 9 -19.77 -1.30 -17.26
CA GLU A 9 -20.47 -0.84 -18.46
C GLU A 9 -19.89 0.47 -19.02
N ALA A 10 -19.44 1.37 -18.15
CA ALA A 10 -18.80 2.62 -18.52
C ALA A 10 -17.33 2.46 -18.97
N GLY A 11 -16.77 1.24 -18.92
CA GLY A 11 -15.42 0.94 -19.36
C GLY A 11 -14.31 1.32 -18.37
N TYR A 12 -14.66 1.65 -17.13
CA TYR A 12 -13.67 1.91 -16.06
C TYR A 12 -13.13 0.62 -15.42
N LEU A 13 -13.87 -0.48 -15.52
CA LEU A 13 -13.44 -1.81 -15.11
C LEU A 13 -13.56 -2.79 -16.27
N THR A 14 -12.69 -3.78 -16.30
CA THR A 14 -12.69 -4.89 -17.27
C THR A 14 -12.61 -6.23 -16.56
N ILE A 15 -13.20 -7.27 -17.16
CA ILE A 15 -13.09 -8.63 -16.67
C ILE A 15 -11.70 -9.15 -17.07
N LYS A 16 -10.88 -9.50 -16.08
CA LYS A 16 -9.54 -10.04 -16.27
C LYS A 16 -9.55 -11.56 -16.38
N ALA A 17 -10.28 -12.22 -15.51
CA ALA A 17 -10.41 -13.68 -15.48
C ALA A 17 -11.73 -14.11 -14.84
N PRO A 18 -12.29 -15.26 -15.23
CA PRO A 18 -13.34 -15.91 -14.46
C PRO A 18 -12.74 -16.57 -13.22
N GLU A 19 -13.47 -16.51 -12.13
CA GLU A 19 -13.14 -17.14 -10.86
C GLU A 19 -14.15 -18.27 -10.55
N PRO A 20 -13.82 -19.26 -9.71
CA PRO A 20 -14.78 -20.28 -9.30
C PRO A 20 -16.03 -19.68 -8.65
N GLY A 21 -17.21 -20.24 -8.94
CA GLY A 21 -18.47 -19.82 -8.28
C GLY A 21 -19.17 -18.65 -8.96
N GLU A 22 -19.08 -18.51 -10.28
CA GLU A 22 -19.73 -17.44 -11.08
C GLU A 22 -19.27 -16.02 -10.70
N THR A 23 -18.06 -15.90 -10.17
CA THR A 23 -17.42 -14.64 -9.88
C THR A 23 -16.41 -14.26 -10.97
N PHE A 24 -16.01 -12.99 -11.01
CA PHE A 24 -15.06 -12.49 -12.01
C PHE A 24 -14.03 -11.61 -11.30
N LEU A 25 -12.77 -11.82 -11.64
CA LEU A 25 -11.71 -10.89 -11.28
C LEU A 25 -11.81 -9.66 -12.19
N LEU A 26 -11.98 -8.50 -11.59
CA LEU A 26 -12.03 -7.22 -12.30
C LEU A 26 -10.71 -6.46 -12.12
N ASP A 27 -10.31 -5.75 -13.17
CA ASP A 27 -9.14 -4.86 -13.12
C ASP A 27 -9.43 -3.59 -13.94
N TYR A 28 -8.56 -2.61 -13.84
CA TYR A 28 -8.61 -1.42 -14.69
C TYR A 28 -8.13 -1.78 -16.11
N PRO A 29 -8.75 -1.22 -17.17
CA PRO A 29 -8.41 -1.55 -18.56
C PRO A 29 -6.98 -1.10 -18.94
N ASN A 30 -6.47 -0.07 -18.31
CA ASN A 30 -5.14 0.48 -18.55
C ASN A 30 -4.65 1.31 -17.34
N LEU A 31 -3.39 1.73 -17.42
CA LEU A 31 -2.72 2.46 -16.35
C LEU A 31 -3.33 3.87 -16.13
N GLU A 32 -3.77 4.53 -17.19
CA GLU A 32 -4.37 5.86 -17.14
C GLU A 32 -5.68 5.84 -16.34
N VAL A 33 -6.54 4.86 -16.59
CA VAL A 33 -7.80 4.69 -15.85
C VAL A 33 -7.50 4.35 -14.40
N ARG A 34 -6.56 3.42 -14.15
CA ARG A 34 -6.14 3.08 -12.78
C ARG A 34 -5.68 4.32 -12.02
N ARG A 35 -4.83 5.12 -12.62
CA ARG A 35 -4.30 6.35 -12.01
C ARG A 35 -5.39 7.40 -11.78
N SER A 36 -6.30 7.58 -12.72
CA SER A 36 -7.42 8.52 -12.60
C SER A 36 -8.37 8.12 -11.46
N MET A 37 -8.68 6.83 -11.33
CA MET A 37 -9.52 6.32 -10.24
C MET A 37 -8.81 6.44 -8.89
N ALA A 38 -7.50 6.16 -8.84
CA ALA A 38 -6.70 6.36 -7.64
C ALA A 38 -6.66 7.84 -7.22
N LEU A 39 -6.54 8.76 -8.18
CA LEU A 39 -6.57 10.20 -7.92
C LEU A 39 -7.92 10.62 -7.31
N LEU A 40 -9.04 10.25 -7.93
CA LEU A 40 -10.38 10.55 -7.43
C LEU A 40 -10.58 10.02 -5.99
N TYR A 41 -10.17 8.79 -5.74
CA TYR A 41 -10.29 8.21 -4.41
C TYR A 41 -9.39 8.91 -3.38
N THR A 42 -8.17 9.27 -3.77
CA THR A 42 -7.24 9.99 -2.90
C THR A 42 -7.76 11.40 -2.57
N GLU A 43 -8.33 12.10 -3.53
CA GLU A 43 -8.97 13.40 -3.30
C GLU A 43 -10.11 13.29 -2.27
N GLN A 44 -10.90 12.22 -2.34
CA GLN A 44 -11.92 11.95 -1.32
C GLN A 44 -11.32 11.67 0.06
N LEU A 45 -10.26 10.84 0.14
CA LEU A 45 -9.56 10.58 1.40
C LEU A 45 -9.01 11.85 2.04
N LEU A 46 -8.56 12.79 1.22
CA LEU A 46 -7.91 14.03 1.63
C LEU A 46 -8.88 15.22 1.77
N ASP A 47 -10.19 14.97 1.72
CA ASP A 47 -11.23 15.99 1.78
C ASP A 47 -11.05 17.11 0.72
N GLY A 48 -10.78 16.70 -0.51
CA GLY A 48 -10.61 17.56 -1.67
C GLY A 48 -9.21 18.16 -1.85
N ARG A 49 -8.24 17.83 -0.98
CA ARG A 49 -6.85 18.28 -1.18
C ARG A 49 -6.14 17.47 -2.26
N VAL A 50 -5.29 18.14 -3.01
CA VAL A 50 -4.54 17.52 -4.11
C VAL A 50 -3.40 16.66 -3.56
N PRO A 51 -3.23 15.40 -4.02
CA PRO A 51 -2.17 14.49 -3.54
C PRO A 51 -0.75 15.05 -3.63
N GLY A 52 -0.47 15.92 -4.60
CA GLY A 52 0.82 16.61 -4.72
C GLY A 52 1.18 17.48 -3.51
N GLN A 53 0.19 17.97 -2.77
CA GLN A 53 0.39 18.74 -1.54
C GLN A 53 0.73 17.87 -0.32
N VAL A 54 0.52 16.56 -0.42
CA VAL A 54 0.77 15.58 0.65
C VAL A 54 1.87 14.57 0.30
N GLY A 55 2.78 14.94 -0.58
CA GLY A 55 4.01 14.20 -0.82
C GLY A 55 3.97 13.15 -1.93
N ALA A 56 2.99 13.18 -2.86
CA ALA A 56 2.96 12.22 -3.97
C ALA A 56 4.21 12.30 -4.88
N GLY A 57 4.82 13.47 -5.05
CA GLY A 57 6.11 13.60 -5.74
C GLY A 57 7.28 13.07 -4.92
N PRO A 58 7.48 13.56 -3.69
CA PRO A 58 8.54 13.11 -2.81
C PRO A 58 8.59 11.61 -2.52
N ILE A 59 7.46 10.88 -2.57
CA ILE A 59 7.48 9.44 -2.30
C ILE A 59 8.25 8.65 -3.36
N VAL A 60 8.22 9.08 -4.62
CA VAL A 60 8.97 8.43 -5.71
C VAL A 60 10.48 8.60 -5.48
N GLU A 61 10.91 9.81 -5.12
CA GLU A 61 12.31 10.10 -4.79
C GLU A 61 12.77 9.31 -3.55
N ALA A 62 11.93 9.31 -2.50
CA ALA A 62 12.21 8.58 -1.27
C ALA A 62 12.42 7.08 -1.52
N LEU A 63 11.57 6.46 -2.33
CA LEU A 63 11.66 5.05 -2.66
C LEU A 63 12.82 4.75 -3.63
N SER A 64 13.13 5.66 -4.56
CA SER A 64 14.21 5.44 -5.54
C SER A 64 15.59 5.52 -4.91
N GLU A 65 15.84 6.51 -4.07
CA GLU A 65 17.19 6.85 -3.60
C GLU A 65 17.27 7.15 -2.09
N GLY A 66 16.11 7.44 -1.47
CA GLY A 66 16.05 7.91 -0.08
C GLY A 66 16.32 6.81 0.95
N PRO A 67 16.60 7.23 2.20
CA PRO A 67 16.61 6.33 3.35
C PRO A 67 15.18 5.97 3.76
N LEU A 68 15.03 4.85 4.49
CA LEU A 68 13.72 4.37 4.93
C LEU A 68 12.97 5.38 5.81
N GLU A 69 13.67 6.12 6.63
CA GLU A 69 13.10 7.17 7.48
C GLU A 69 12.38 8.25 6.66
N PHE A 70 12.91 8.58 5.48
CA PHE A 70 12.29 9.54 4.59
C PHE A 70 11.02 8.96 3.95
N VAL A 71 11.02 7.68 3.56
CA VAL A 71 9.83 6.98 3.09
C VAL A 71 8.73 7.02 4.16
N VAL A 72 9.08 6.67 5.41
CA VAL A 72 8.14 6.69 6.54
C VAL A 72 7.63 8.11 6.83
N PHE A 73 8.51 9.10 6.78
CA PHE A 73 8.12 10.50 6.95
C PHE A 73 7.07 10.93 5.91
N VAL A 74 7.30 10.64 4.64
CA VAL A 74 6.38 11.00 3.54
C VAL A 74 5.04 10.25 3.69
N LEU A 75 5.07 8.96 4.01
CA LEU A 75 3.86 8.19 4.30
C LEU A 75 3.07 8.79 5.47
N ASN A 76 3.76 9.20 6.53
CA ASN A 76 3.11 9.82 7.68
C ASN A 76 2.44 11.16 7.34
N GLN A 77 3.03 11.97 6.45
CA GLN A 77 2.37 13.20 5.96
C GLN A 77 1.05 12.87 5.24
N PHE A 78 1.01 11.82 4.43
CA PHE A 78 -0.21 11.37 3.78
C PHE A 78 -1.27 10.94 4.80
N PHE A 79 -0.94 10.08 5.77
CA PHE A 79 -1.90 9.59 6.77
C PHE A 79 -2.42 10.69 7.70
N LEU A 80 -1.59 11.66 8.07
CA LEU A 80 -2.02 12.83 8.84
C LEU A 80 -2.96 13.74 8.06
N ALA A 81 -2.89 13.70 6.72
CA ALA A 81 -3.75 14.50 5.84
C ALA A 81 -5.12 13.84 5.57
N ILE A 82 -5.30 12.56 5.82
CA ILE A 82 -6.57 11.85 5.61
C ILE A 82 -7.66 12.41 6.54
N ASP A 83 -8.88 12.58 6.02
CA ASP A 83 -10.07 12.80 6.85
C ASP A 83 -10.39 11.54 7.67
N TYR A 84 -9.73 11.40 8.81
CA TYR A 84 -9.82 10.21 9.64
C TYR A 84 -11.19 10.01 10.30
N GLN A 85 -12.07 11.01 10.28
CA GLN A 85 -13.45 10.84 10.78
C GLN A 85 -14.26 9.97 9.82
N LYS A 86 -14.06 10.15 8.51
CA LYS A 86 -14.73 9.38 7.47
C LYS A 86 -13.97 8.10 7.11
N TYR A 87 -12.64 8.17 7.03
CA TYR A 87 -11.76 7.15 6.45
C TYR A 87 -10.77 6.59 7.46
N ARG A 88 -11.28 5.96 8.52
CA ARG A 88 -10.43 5.35 9.56
C ARG A 88 -9.71 4.12 9.02
N VAL A 89 -8.44 3.99 9.37
CA VAL A 89 -7.71 2.73 9.24
C VAL A 89 -8.26 1.77 10.29
N LYS A 90 -8.90 0.68 9.84
CA LYS A 90 -9.59 -0.30 10.70
C LYS A 90 -8.74 -1.55 10.93
N ASP A 91 -8.03 -1.95 9.90
CA ASP A 91 -7.26 -3.20 9.80
C ASP A 91 -6.09 -3.01 8.82
N GLU A 92 -5.22 -4.00 8.76
CA GLU A 92 -4.06 -4.01 7.86
C GLU A 92 -4.46 -3.94 6.38
N ALA A 93 -5.59 -4.54 6.00
CA ALA A 93 -6.10 -4.50 4.63
C ALA A 93 -6.48 -3.07 4.22
N THR A 94 -7.16 -2.32 5.11
CA THR A 94 -7.48 -0.90 4.91
C THR A 94 -6.20 -0.06 4.81
N LEU A 95 -5.23 -0.30 5.70
CA LEU A 95 -3.94 0.39 5.70
C LEU A 95 -3.20 0.18 4.38
N ARG A 96 -3.08 -1.08 3.95
CA ARG A 96 -2.47 -1.47 2.68
C ARG A 96 -3.17 -0.81 1.50
N ALA A 97 -4.51 -0.83 1.46
CA ALA A 97 -5.28 -0.23 0.38
C ALA A 97 -5.01 1.28 0.25
N TYR A 98 -4.90 2.01 1.35
CA TYR A 98 -4.60 3.45 1.31
C TYR A 98 -3.18 3.72 0.80
N VAL A 99 -2.18 2.93 1.22
CA VAL A 99 -0.81 3.04 0.70
C VAL A 99 -0.78 2.69 -0.79
N GLN A 100 -1.47 1.63 -1.21
CA GLN A 100 -1.56 1.22 -2.61
C GLN A 100 -2.14 2.32 -3.50
N VAL A 101 -3.23 2.93 -3.08
CA VAL A 101 -3.86 4.05 -3.80
C VAL A 101 -2.92 5.25 -3.86
N TYR A 102 -2.27 5.60 -2.77
CA TYR A 102 -1.30 6.69 -2.72
C TYR A 102 -0.11 6.46 -3.68
N PHE A 103 0.44 5.25 -3.72
CA PHE A 103 1.50 4.88 -4.64
C PHE A 103 1.04 4.92 -6.12
N ALA A 104 -0.20 4.46 -6.39
CA ALA A 104 -0.77 4.52 -7.73
C ALA A 104 -0.92 5.98 -8.24
N VAL A 105 -1.32 6.91 -7.37
CA VAL A 105 -1.37 8.35 -7.70
C VAL A 105 0.03 8.91 -7.99
N ALA A 106 1.04 8.47 -7.26
CA ALA A 106 2.43 8.84 -7.51
C ALA A 106 3.00 8.23 -8.82
N GLY A 107 2.23 7.38 -9.50
CA GLY A 107 2.63 6.74 -10.76
C GLY A 107 3.48 5.50 -10.57
N LEU A 108 3.49 4.92 -9.37
CA LEU A 108 4.22 3.70 -9.06
C LEU A 108 3.42 2.47 -9.50
N GLU A 109 4.11 1.47 -10.04
CA GLU A 109 3.54 0.15 -10.25
C GLU A 109 3.55 -0.62 -8.95
N VAL A 110 2.35 -1.01 -8.51
CA VAL A 110 2.13 -1.73 -7.28
C VAL A 110 1.56 -3.10 -7.61
N GLU A 111 2.27 -4.13 -7.19
CA GLU A 111 1.80 -5.51 -7.27
C GLU A 111 1.20 -5.89 -5.91
N ALA A 112 -0.12 -6.13 -5.88
CA ALA A 112 -0.78 -6.79 -4.76
C ALA A 112 -0.96 -8.25 -5.18
N GLU A 113 -0.35 -9.19 -4.47
CA GLU A 113 -0.56 -10.61 -4.74
C GLU A 113 -1.95 -11.02 -4.25
N PRO A 114 -2.87 -11.42 -5.16
CA PRO A 114 -4.24 -11.76 -4.77
C PRO A 114 -4.35 -13.14 -4.12
N GLU A 115 -3.33 -14.02 -4.26
CA GLU A 115 -3.46 -15.44 -3.92
C GLU A 115 -3.15 -15.81 -2.48
N ASP A 116 -2.54 -14.94 -1.69
CA ASP A 116 -2.30 -15.23 -0.26
C ASP A 116 -2.94 -14.17 0.62
N ASP A 117 -4.23 -14.35 0.92
CA ASP A 117 -5.04 -13.51 1.81
C ASP A 117 -4.47 -13.36 3.25
N ARG A 118 -3.35 -14.03 3.53
CA ARG A 118 -2.65 -14.02 4.83
C ARG A 118 -1.47 -13.06 4.88
N ARG A 119 -1.04 -12.50 3.72
CA ARG A 119 0.11 -11.59 3.68
C ARG A 119 -0.36 -10.18 3.34
N ASN A 120 -0.32 -9.30 4.33
CA ASN A 120 -0.54 -7.87 4.15
C ASN A 120 0.65 -7.19 3.46
N GLU A 121 1.24 -7.86 2.46
CA GLU A 121 2.39 -7.39 1.71
C GLU A 121 1.99 -6.54 0.52
N LEU A 122 2.77 -5.53 0.24
CA LEU A 122 2.66 -4.67 -0.93
C LEU A 122 4.02 -4.58 -1.61
N LYS A 123 4.09 -4.97 -2.88
CA LYS A 123 5.32 -4.91 -3.67
C LYS A 123 5.31 -3.68 -4.57
N VAL A 124 6.44 -2.97 -4.61
CA VAL A 124 6.62 -1.76 -5.42
C VAL A 124 7.98 -1.80 -6.10
N LYS A 125 8.00 -1.51 -7.40
CA LYS A 125 9.25 -1.38 -8.17
C LYS A 125 9.46 0.06 -8.58
N VAL A 126 10.63 0.62 -8.25
CA VAL A 126 10.96 2.01 -8.56
C VAL A 126 12.48 2.21 -8.63
N GLY A 127 12.98 2.91 -9.65
CA GLY A 127 14.40 3.28 -9.75
C GLY A 127 15.37 2.09 -9.73
N GLY A 128 14.96 0.89 -10.17
CA GLY A 128 15.75 -0.34 -10.07
C GLY A 128 15.70 -1.05 -8.72
N ARG A 129 15.05 -0.46 -7.72
CA ARG A 129 14.77 -1.05 -6.42
C ARG A 129 13.43 -1.77 -6.41
N GLU A 130 13.34 -2.83 -5.62
CA GLU A 130 12.10 -3.52 -5.32
C GLU A 130 11.86 -3.50 -3.81
N TRP A 131 10.69 -2.98 -3.42
CA TRP A 131 10.28 -2.89 -2.04
C TRP A 131 9.17 -3.87 -1.75
N ILE A 132 9.25 -4.55 -0.60
CA ILE A 132 8.17 -5.37 -0.04
C ILE A 132 7.82 -4.78 1.32
N PHE A 133 6.62 -4.24 1.43
CA PHE A 133 6.09 -3.68 2.68
C PHE A 133 5.17 -4.69 3.36
N ASP A 134 5.44 -5.04 4.62
CA ASP A 134 4.55 -5.78 5.53
C ASP A 134 3.95 -4.78 6.51
N PHE A 135 2.61 -4.72 6.59
CA PHE A 135 1.90 -3.76 7.44
C PHE A 135 1.36 -4.42 8.69
N ARG A 136 1.56 -3.76 9.84
CA ARG A 136 0.99 -4.13 11.13
C ARG A 136 0.28 -2.95 11.75
N ILE A 137 -0.78 -3.23 12.53
CA ILE A 137 -1.55 -2.20 13.25
C ILE A 137 -1.46 -2.43 14.73
N VAL A 138 -1.26 -1.32 15.46
CA VAL A 138 -1.36 -1.26 16.92
C VAL A 138 -2.31 -0.14 17.34
N LYS A 139 -2.94 -0.29 18.51
CA LYS A 139 -3.85 0.74 19.02
C LYS A 139 -3.11 1.90 19.68
N ALA A 140 -2.07 1.59 20.45
CA ALA A 140 -1.28 2.58 21.17
C ALA A 140 0.22 2.34 20.98
N LEU A 141 1.02 3.39 21.20
CA LEU A 141 2.48 3.33 21.14
C LEU A 141 3.11 2.27 22.08
N LYS A 142 2.46 1.98 23.19
CA LYS A 142 2.91 0.94 24.14
C LYS A 142 2.83 -0.47 23.56
N ASP A 143 1.87 -0.71 22.68
CA ASP A 143 1.66 -2.02 22.07
C ASP A 143 2.70 -2.31 20.97
N ALA A 144 3.37 -1.29 20.44
CA ALA A 144 4.39 -1.41 19.41
C ALA A 144 5.66 -2.12 19.92
N SER A 145 6.01 -1.93 21.20
CA SER A 145 7.19 -2.56 21.80
C SER A 145 7.00 -4.06 22.06
N GLU A 146 5.77 -4.52 22.25
CA GLU A 146 5.46 -5.95 22.45
C GLU A 146 5.46 -6.75 21.14
N HIS A 147 5.13 -6.10 20.00
CA HIS A 147 5.13 -6.76 18.68
C HIS A 147 6.53 -7.05 18.12
N ASN A 148 7.57 -6.43 18.67
CA ASN A 148 8.96 -6.71 18.26
C ASN A 148 9.44 -8.12 18.68
N VAL A 149 8.84 -8.71 19.74
CA VAL A 149 9.28 -10.00 20.28
C VAL A 149 8.74 -11.18 19.47
N ASP A 150 7.55 -11.03 18.85
CA ASP A 150 6.96 -12.09 18.02
C ASP A 150 7.40 -12.03 16.54
N ALA A 151 8.05 -10.94 16.13
CA ALA A 151 8.53 -10.72 14.75
C ALA A 151 9.60 -11.74 14.35
N ASP A 152 10.51 -12.08 15.26
CA ASP A 152 11.64 -13.02 14.99
C ASP A 152 11.19 -14.45 14.69
N LYS A 153 10.01 -14.88 15.12
CA LYS A 153 9.55 -16.27 14.93
C LYS A 153 8.90 -16.58 13.59
N HIS A 154 8.47 -15.55 12.84
CA HIS A 154 7.75 -15.73 11.56
C HIS A 154 8.61 -15.45 10.32
N MET A 155 9.79 -14.84 10.46
CA MET A 155 10.67 -14.48 9.34
C MET A 155 11.57 -15.61 8.84
N GLU A 156 11.69 -16.70 9.59
CA GLU A 156 12.64 -17.80 9.32
C GLU A 156 12.21 -18.78 8.19
N LYS A 157 11.11 -18.53 7.46
CA LYS A 157 10.55 -19.46 6.44
C LYS A 157 10.34 -18.88 5.06
N ILE A 158 11.20 -17.98 4.61
CA ILE A 158 11.19 -17.61 3.19
C ILE A 158 12.37 -18.30 2.51
N HIS A 159 12.07 -19.35 1.73
CA HIS A 159 13.05 -20.07 0.93
C HIS A 159 13.70 -19.14 -0.09
N PRO A 160 15.03 -19.16 -0.21
CA PRO A 160 15.73 -18.48 -1.29
C PRO A 160 15.47 -19.27 -2.60
N ARG A 161 14.51 -18.84 -3.39
CA ARG A 161 14.39 -19.24 -4.79
C ARG A 161 14.70 -18.03 -5.65
N ASP A 162 15.76 -18.21 -6.46
CA ASP A 162 16.30 -17.37 -7.50
C ASP A 162 17.40 -16.37 -7.10
N GLN A 163 18.62 -16.91 -7.14
CA GLN A 163 19.89 -16.18 -7.04
C GLN A 163 20.35 -15.60 -8.39
N ASP A 164 19.49 -15.06 -9.24
CA ASP A 164 19.98 -14.53 -10.54
C ASP A 164 19.34 -13.21 -11.02
N ASP A 165 18.91 -12.34 -10.12
CA ASP A 165 18.65 -10.95 -10.50
C ASP A 165 18.98 -10.06 -9.28
N ARG A 166 20.17 -9.42 -9.28
CA ARG A 166 20.60 -8.50 -8.22
C ARG A 166 19.84 -7.18 -8.31
N ARG A 167 18.53 -7.22 -8.12
CA ARG A 167 17.74 -6.05 -7.78
C ARG A 167 17.98 -5.73 -6.32
N ASP A 168 18.08 -4.46 -6.01
CA ASP A 168 18.13 -3.95 -4.64
C ASP A 168 16.76 -4.21 -3.97
N LEU A 169 16.58 -5.44 -3.45
CA LEU A 169 15.33 -5.88 -2.80
C LEU A 169 15.38 -5.45 -1.33
N ARG A 170 14.43 -4.61 -0.94
CA ARG A 170 14.29 -4.12 0.43
C ARG A 170 12.97 -4.60 1.02
N LYS A 171 13.06 -5.38 2.09
CA LYS A 171 11.89 -5.82 2.87
C LYS A 171 11.74 -4.95 4.10
N VAL A 172 10.55 -4.40 4.27
CA VAL A 172 10.28 -3.44 5.35
C VAL A 172 8.98 -3.82 6.05
N ARG A 173 9.05 -3.95 7.37
CA ARG A 173 7.86 -4.00 8.22
C ARG A 173 7.56 -2.61 8.76
N LEU A 174 6.31 -2.17 8.58
CA LEU A 174 5.80 -0.90 9.06
C LEU A 174 4.69 -1.12 10.08
N VAL A 175 4.85 -0.55 11.28
CA VAL A 175 3.86 -0.62 12.35
C VAL A 175 3.13 0.71 12.45
N PHE A 176 1.82 0.69 12.18
CA PHE A 176 0.94 1.85 12.20
C PHE A 176 0.16 1.93 13.52
N SER A 177 0.21 3.06 14.19
CA SER A 177 -0.61 3.33 15.35
C SER A 177 -1.90 4.04 14.95
N THR A 178 -3.05 3.40 15.18
CA THR A 178 -4.36 4.01 14.92
C THR A 178 -4.67 5.19 15.82
N GLY A 179 -4.10 5.22 17.04
CA GLY A 179 -4.21 6.33 17.97
C GLY A 179 -3.39 7.54 17.54
N ALA A 180 -2.14 7.31 17.10
CA ALA A 180 -1.25 8.37 16.61
C ALA A 180 -1.51 8.74 15.14
N ARG A 181 -2.23 7.90 14.38
CA ARG A 181 -2.51 8.01 12.94
C ARG A 181 -1.25 8.09 12.07
N GLN A 182 -0.21 7.34 12.46
CA GLN A 182 1.07 7.35 11.78
C GLN A 182 1.83 6.05 12.01
N PHE A 183 2.81 5.79 11.17
CA PHE A 183 3.80 4.73 11.40
C PHE A 183 4.71 5.16 12.54
N VAL A 184 4.80 4.31 13.56
CA VAL A 184 5.51 4.59 14.82
C VAL A 184 6.75 3.74 15.00
N GLN A 185 6.87 2.68 14.20
CA GLN A 185 8.01 1.78 14.20
C GLN A 185 8.18 1.18 12.80
N TRP A 186 9.41 0.92 12.42
CA TRP A 186 9.78 0.24 11.18
C TRP A 186 11.03 -0.61 11.39
N LEU A 187 11.10 -1.69 10.64
CA LEU A 187 12.20 -2.61 10.62
C LEU A 187 12.51 -2.96 9.16
N GLU A 188 13.77 -2.90 8.79
CA GLU A 188 14.28 -3.33 7.48
C GLU A 188 15.12 -4.58 7.65
N ASP A 189 14.91 -5.60 6.79
CA ASP A 189 15.65 -6.85 6.73
C ASP A 189 16.86 -6.76 5.80
#